data_bd0bfd4eb101bfecbd08c42b3109f095
#
_entry.id   bd0bfd4eb101bfecbd08c42b3109f095
#
_cell.length_a   1.000
_cell.length_b   1.000
_cell.length_c   1.000
_cell.angle_alpha   90.00
_cell.angle_beta   90.00
_cell.angle_gamma   90.00
#
_symmetry.space_group_name_H-M   'P 1'
#
loop_
_entity.id
_entity.type
_entity.pdbx_description
1 polymer ?
#
loop_
_entity_poly.entity_id
_entity_poly.type
_entity_poly.pdbx_seq_one_letter_code
_entity_poly.pdbx_strand_id
1 'polypeptide(L)'
;RRKVVPILERLPHLELVLVCGSTEDDLGTGRTRAQRPEVMSFGAFLTEGSDAFEPVPTDPETPALVHFTSGTTGQPKGAVHAHSAVVTHHTTGRLVLDLHDGDTFWCTADPGWVTGTSYGIIAPLANGVTTIVDEAEFDAQRWYQILERHAVDVFYTAPTAIRMLQRAGDELAAEADLSKLRLVASVGEPLDADAVRWCQQTFGVPVIDTWWQTETGGIMISNHRSQPVRPGSMGRPLPGIEVG
;
A
#
# COMPACT_ATOMS: atom_id res chain seq x y z
N ARG A 1 15.91 15.35 -4.82
CA ARG A 1 16.86 16.45 -4.95
C ARG A 1 16.29 17.59 -5.81
N ARG A 2 15.90 17.37 -7.06
CA ARG A 2 15.41 18.42 -7.99
C ARG A 2 14.19 19.18 -7.47
N LYS A 3 13.34 18.57 -6.64
CA LYS A 3 12.11 19.19 -6.11
C LYS A 3 12.32 19.87 -4.76
N VAL A 4 13.19 19.34 -3.90
CA VAL A 4 13.34 19.78 -2.51
C VAL A 4 14.41 20.86 -2.36
N VAL A 5 15.61 20.68 -2.94
CA VAL A 5 16.72 21.63 -2.79
C VAL A 5 16.34 23.08 -3.13
N PRO A 6 15.59 23.37 -4.21
CA PRO A 6 15.24 24.75 -4.57
C PRO A 6 14.30 25.45 -3.57
N ILE A 7 13.63 24.69 -2.70
CA ILE A 7 12.64 25.24 -1.76
C ILE A 7 13.11 25.23 -0.29
N LEU A 8 14.30 24.70 0.00
CA LEU A 8 14.82 24.61 1.37
C LEU A 8 14.84 25.95 2.10
N GLU A 9 15.18 27.05 1.42
CA GLU A 9 15.20 28.38 2.00
C GLU A 9 13.80 28.93 2.36
N ARG A 10 12.76 28.34 1.75
CA ARG A 10 11.35 28.70 2.00
C ARG A 10 10.72 27.89 3.12
N LEU A 11 11.47 27.00 3.73
CA LEU A 11 11.00 26.08 4.78
C LEU A 11 11.75 26.37 6.10
N PRO A 12 11.44 27.48 6.77
CA PRO A 12 12.22 27.97 7.92
C PRO A 12 12.15 27.03 9.15
N HIS A 13 11.15 26.18 9.21
CA HIS A 13 10.97 25.21 10.30
C HIS A 13 11.50 23.81 9.99
N LEU A 14 12.02 23.59 8.77
CA LEU A 14 12.64 22.33 8.39
C LEU A 14 14.05 22.26 8.97
N GLU A 15 14.30 21.31 9.86
CA GLU A 15 15.58 21.17 10.54
C GLU A 15 16.49 20.15 9.88
N LEU A 16 15.91 19.06 9.35
CA LEU A 16 16.64 17.91 8.81
C LEU A 16 16.01 17.40 7.51
N VAL A 17 16.86 17.06 6.55
CA VAL A 17 16.50 16.35 5.32
C VAL A 17 17.35 15.10 5.21
N LEU A 18 16.72 13.94 5.28
CA LEU A 18 17.36 12.63 5.07
C LEU A 18 17.20 12.20 3.61
N VAL A 19 18.28 11.73 3.00
CA VAL A 19 18.27 11.25 1.63
C VAL A 19 18.67 9.79 1.59
N CYS A 20 17.77 8.96 1.06
CA CYS A 20 18.01 7.54 0.86
C CYS A 20 18.76 7.27 -0.45
N GLY A 21 19.58 6.20 -0.48
CA GLY A 21 20.26 5.76 -1.71
C GLY A 21 21.39 6.65 -2.22
N SER A 22 21.88 7.57 -1.39
CA SER A 22 23.02 8.43 -1.74
C SER A 22 24.05 8.47 -0.62
N THR A 23 25.32 8.71 -1.01
CA THR A 23 26.38 9.07 -0.08
C THR A 23 26.33 10.57 0.22
N GLU A 24 27.03 11.03 1.25
CA GLU A 24 27.12 12.46 1.58
C GLU A 24 27.68 13.28 0.41
N ASP A 25 28.62 12.72 -0.35
CA ASP A 25 29.24 13.36 -1.53
C ASP A 25 28.22 13.58 -2.66
N ASP A 26 27.25 12.68 -2.81
CA ASP A 26 26.20 12.77 -3.85
C ASP A 26 25.14 13.83 -3.53
N LEU A 27 25.03 14.27 -2.29
CA LEU A 27 24.02 15.25 -1.89
C LEU A 27 24.32 16.64 -2.48
N GLY A 28 25.61 16.98 -2.68
CA GLY A 28 26.07 18.15 -3.46
C GLY A 28 25.31 19.45 -3.15
N THR A 29 24.83 19.60 -1.91
CA THR A 29 24.11 20.80 -1.50
C THR A 29 25.06 21.93 -1.13
N GLY A 30 26.35 21.61 -0.95
CA GLY A 30 27.36 22.53 -0.42
C GLY A 30 27.06 22.98 1.02
N ARG A 31 26.04 22.42 1.65
CA ARG A 31 25.63 22.78 3.01
C ARG A 31 26.47 22.05 4.05
N THR A 32 26.93 22.76 5.04
CA THR A 32 27.60 22.19 6.21
C THR A 32 26.56 21.81 7.27
N ARG A 33 26.92 20.93 8.23
CA ARG A 33 26.07 20.58 9.38
C ARG A 33 25.57 21.80 10.19
N ALA A 34 26.23 22.93 10.10
CA ALA A 34 25.82 24.15 10.78
C ALA A 34 24.70 24.92 10.06
N GLN A 35 24.37 24.54 8.83
CA GLN A 35 23.34 25.23 8.03
C GLN A 35 22.00 24.48 8.10
N ARG A 36 20.95 25.19 8.44
CA ARG A 36 19.57 24.63 8.49
C ARG A 36 18.85 24.80 7.14
N PRO A 37 18.04 23.81 6.72
CA PRO A 37 18.00 22.45 7.24
C PRO A 37 19.31 21.71 7.02
N GLU A 38 19.71 20.87 7.96
CA GLU A 38 20.79 19.92 7.77
C GLU A 38 20.39 18.89 6.71
N VAL A 39 21.30 18.51 5.85
CA VAL A 39 21.06 17.48 4.81
C VAL A 39 22.09 16.39 4.98
N MET A 40 21.63 15.17 5.24
CA MET A 40 22.50 14.02 5.45
C MET A 40 21.95 12.76 4.78
N SER A 41 22.81 11.76 4.57
CA SER A 41 22.36 10.45 4.09
C SER A 41 21.60 9.73 5.21
N PHE A 42 20.61 8.92 4.81
CA PHE A 42 19.86 8.09 5.78
C PHE A 42 20.78 7.09 6.49
N GLY A 43 21.79 6.56 5.78
CA GLY A 43 22.79 5.66 6.37
C GLY A 43 23.62 6.34 7.48
N ALA A 44 24.10 7.57 7.25
CA ALA A 44 24.83 8.32 8.26
C ALA A 44 23.96 8.64 9.47
N PHE A 45 22.70 9.00 9.25
CA PHE A 45 21.72 9.24 10.31
C PHE A 45 21.52 8.01 11.20
N LEU A 46 21.38 6.82 10.60
CA LEU A 46 21.21 5.57 11.34
C LEU A 46 22.44 5.23 12.20
N THR A 47 23.67 5.55 11.76
CA THR A 47 24.87 5.28 12.54
C THR A 47 25.02 6.17 13.77
N GLU A 48 24.34 7.32 13.80
CA GLU A 48 24.30 8.24 14.93
C GLU A 48 23.18 7.91 15.92
N GLY A 49 22.22 7.04 15.52
CA GLY A 49 21.09 6.62 16.34
C GLY A 49 21.46 5.63 17.44
N SER A 50 20.61 5.54 18.44
CA SER A 50 20.66 4.48 19.46
C SER A 50 19.68 3.39 19.11
N ASP A 51 20.04 2.13 19.39
CA ASP A 51 19.15 0.98 19.34
C ASP A 51 18.26 0.85 20.57
N ALA A 52 18.55 1.65 21.63
CA ALA A 52 17.73 1.75 22.82
C ALA A 52 16.59 2.75 22.57
N PHE A 53 15.40 2.23 22.25
CA PHE A 53 14.20 3.04 22.00
C PHE A 53 13.00 2.49 22.78
N GLU A 54 12.34 3.36 23.52
CA GLU A 54 11.05 3.06 24.17
C GLU A 54 9.94 3.80 23.42
N PRO A 55 8.93 3.06 22.89
CA PRO A 55 7.78 3.69 22.27
C PRO A 55 7.03 4.60 23.26
N VAL A 56 6.66 5.77 22.81
CA VAL A 56 5.82 6.67 23.62
C VAL A 56 4.45 6.03 23.82
N PRO A 57 3.95 5.93 25.07
CA PRO A 57 2.59 5.46 25.32
C PRO A 57 1.56 6.35 24.61
N THR A 58 0.62 5.71 23.90
CA THR A 58 -0.44 6.41 23.18
C THR A 58 -1.80 5.80 23.52
N ASP A 59 -2.83 6.64 23.49
CA ASP A 59 -4.22 6.19 23.59
C ASP A 59 -4.75 5.81 22.18
N PRO A 60 -5.80 4.98 22.09
CA PRO A 60 -6.42 4.63 20.81
C PRO A 60 -6.81 5.83 19.94
N GLU A 61 -7.22 6.93 20.55
CA GLU A 61 -7.64 8.16 19.87
C GLU A 61 -6.48 9.11 19.53
N THR A 62 -5.27 8.81 19.98
CA THR A 62 -4.09 9.62 19.63
C THR A 62 -3.89 9.62 18.11
N PRO A 63 -3.73 10.79 17.46
CA PRO A 63 -3.40 10.86 16.03
C PRO A 63 -2.14 10.09 15.69
N ALA A 64 -2.22 9.23 14.67
CA ALA A 64 -1.11 8.38 14.24
C ALA A 64 -0.61 8.72 12.83
N LEU A 65 -1.52 9.00 11.90
CA LEU A 65 -1.22 9.24 10.49
C LEU A 65 -2.04 10.41 9.96
N VAL A 66 -1.48 11.14 9.00
CA VAL A 66 -2.20 12.15 8.22
C VAL A 66 -2.01 11.83 6.75
N HIS A 67 -3.10 11.51 6.06
CA HIS A 67 -3.12 11.31 4.62
C HIS A 67 -3.76 12.50 3.92
N PHE A 68 -3.09 13.07 2.94
CA PHE A 68 -3.64 14.18 2.17
C PHE A 68 -4.38 13.67 0.94
N THR A 69 -5.61 14.14 0.76
CA THR A 69 -6.42 13.92 -0.44
C THR A 69 -6.46 15.21 -1.26
N SER A 70 -6.65 15.09 -2.59
CA SER A 70 -6.74 16.26 -3.49
C SER A 70 -7.92 17.17 -3.18
N GLY A 71 -8.92 16.66 -2.47
CA GLY A 71 -10.15 17.38 -2.13
C GLY A 71 -10.95 17.86 -3.36
N THR A 72 -12.26 17.91 -3.26
CA THR A 72 -13.15 18.38 -4.33
C THR A 72 -13.00 19.90 -4.60
N THR A 73 -12.37 20.64 -3.68
CA THR A 73 -12.19 22.11 -3.75
C THR A 73 -10.83 22.52 -4.28
N GLY A 74 -9.97 21.55 -4.69
CA GLY A 74 -8.62 21.81 -5.23
C GLY A 74 -7.55 22.11 -4.17
N GLN A 75 -7.92 22.25 -2.88
CA GLN A 75 -6.98 22.36 -1.78
C GLN A 75 -6.81 20.97 -1.11
N PRO A 76 -5.57 20.52 -0.89
CA PRO A 76 -5.33 19.27 -0.18
C PRO A 76 -5.95 19.29 1.22
N LYS A 77 -6.65 18.20 1.57
CA LYS A 77 -7.25 18.01 2.89
C LYS A 77 -6.55 16.85 3.59
N GLY A 78 -6.17 17.05 4.85
CA GLY A 78 -5.56 16.01 5.66
C GLY A 78 -6.62 15.19 6.38
N ALA A 79 -6.73 13.90 6.04
CA ALA A 79 -7.49 12.94 6.81
C ALA A 79 -6.59 12.40 7.94
N VAL A 80 -7.02 12.58 9.17
CA VAL A 80 -6.27 12.14 10.36
C VAL A 80 -6.78 10.78 10.80
N HIS A 81 -5.89 9.80 10.87
CA HIS A 81 -6.17 8.48 11.43
C HIS A 81 -5.56 8.35 12.81
N ALA A 82 -6.34 7.87 13.77
CA ALA A 82 -5.88 7.57 15.12
C ALA A 82 -5.19 6.19 15.21
N HIS A 83 -4.50 5.89 16.31
CA HIS A 83 -3.88 4.58 16.53
C HIS A 83 -4.89 3.43 16.50
N SER A 84 -6.15 3.66 16.87
CA SER A 84 -7.24 2.65 16.77
C SER A 84 -7.49 2.17 15.35
N ALA A 85 -7.10 2.89 14.31
CA ALA A 85 -7.24 2.45 12.91
C ALA A 85 -6.53 1.11 12.64
N VAL A 86 -5.50 0.75 13.41
CA VAL A 86 -4.82 -0.55 13.27
C VAL A 86 -5.78 -1.73 13.51
N VAL A 87 -6.76 -1.57 14.40
CA VAL A 87 -7.77 -2.60 14.66
C VAL A 87 -8.64 -2.84 13.43
N THR A 88 -9.02 -1.76 12.73
CA THR A 88 -9.76 -1.85 11.47
C THR A 88 -8.92 -2.54 10.39
N HIS A 89 -7.66 -2.17 10.23
CA HIS A 89 -6.76 -2.78 9.23
C HIS A 89 -6.52 -4.26 9.54
N HIS A 90 -6.29 -4.63 10.79
CA HIS A 90 -6.17 -6.02 11.22
C HIS A 90 -7.44 -6.81 10.90
N THR A 91 -8.60 -6.31 11.34
CA THR A 91 -9.88 -6.99 11.19
C THR A 91 -10.28 -7.17 9.73
N THR A 92 -10.17 -6.11 8.93
CA THR A 92 -10.52 -6.17 7.50
C THR A 92 -9.48 -6.93 6.68
N GLY A 93 -8.21 -6.92 7.09
CA GLY A 93 -7.17 -7.80 6.54
C GLY A 93 -7.56 -9.27 6.67
N ARG A 94 -8.05 -9.69 7.83
CA ARG A 94 -8.53 -11.06 8.03
C ARG A 94 -9.86 -11.37 7.36
N LEU A 95 -10.85 -10.50 7.48
CA LEU A 95 -12.22 -10.78 7.00
C LEU A 95 -12.35 -10.63 5.49
N VAL A 96 -11.62 -9.69 4.88
CA VAL A 96 -11.76 -9.34 3.46
C VAL A 96 -10.62 -9.91 2.64
N LEU A 97 -9.38 -9.57 2.99
CA LEU A 97 -8.19 -10.05 2.29
C LEU A 97 -7.82 -11.48 2.70
N ASP A 98 -8.54 -12.05 3.68
CA ASP A 98 -8.39 -13.43 4.14
C ASP A 98 -6.94 -13.74 4.53
N LEU A 99 -6.27 -12.79 5.17
CA LEU A 99 -4.89 -12.93 5.61
C LEU A 99 -4.77 -13.91 6.77
N HIS A 100 -3.88 -14.89 6.64
CA HIS A 100 -3.60 -15.90 7.64
C HIS A 100 -2.12 -15.91 8.00
N ASP A 101 -1.83 -16.43 9.18
CA ASP A 101 -0.45 -16.67 9.60
C ASP A 101 0.27 -17.57 8.60
N GLY A 102 1.48 -17.17 8.22
CA GLY A 102 2.30 -17.85 7.22
C GLY A 102 2.02 -17.48 5.76
N ASP A 103 1.02 -16.64 5.47
CA ASP A 103 0.79 -16.13 4.11
C ASP A 103 1.93 -15.22 3.65
N THR A 104 2.12 -15.20 2.34
CA THR A 104 2.87 -14.16 1.62
C THR A 104 1.87 -13.25 0.90
N PHE A 105 1.87 -11.99 1.26
CA PHE A 105 0.96 -10.96 0.76
C PHE A 105 1.70 -9.93 -0.09
N TRP A 106 1.12 -9.56 -1.20
CA TRP A 106 1.65 -8.49 -2.03
C TRP A 106 0.60 -7.42 -2.33
N CYS A 107 0.79 -6.25 -1.76
CA CYS A 107 0.06 -5.03 -2.11
C CYS A 107 0.93 -4.17 -3.02
N THR A 108 0.46 -3.86 -4.22
CA THR A 108 1.23 -3.09 -5.20
C THR A 108 1.07 -1.57 -5.07
N ALA A 109 0.27 -1.11 -4.12
CA ALA A 109 0.08 0.31 -3.89
C ALA A 109 1.32 0.94 -3.25
N ASP A 110 1.74 2.08 -3.77
CA ASP A 110 2.83 2.88 -3.21
C ASP A 110 2.53 3.26 -1.74
N PRO A 111 3.51 3.12 -0.82
CA PRO A 111 3.34 3.50 0.59
C PRO A 111 2.97 4.98 0.83
N GLY A 112 3.19 5.85 -0.14
CA GLY A 112 2.74 7.24 -0.11
C GLY A 112 1.23 7.41 -0.26
N TRP A 113 0.52 6.37 -0.71
CA TRP A 113 -0.94 6.32 -0.76
C TRP A 113 -1.51 5.63 0.48
N VAL A 114 -2.73 6.01 0.86
CA VAL A 114 -3.42 5.40 2.01
C VAL A 114 -3.50 3.88 1.89
N THR A 115 -3.73 3.33 0.71
CA THR A 115 -3.79 1.88 0.50
C THR A 115 -2.44 1.22 0.79
N GLY A 116 -1.34 1.79 0.29
CA GLY A 116 0.01 1.25 0.54
C GLY A 116 0.38 1.28 2.02
N THR A 117 0.06 2.38 2.73
CA THR A 117 0.30 2.45 4.17
C THR A 117 -0.61 1.49 4.95
N SER A 118 -1.94 1.54 4.71
CA SER A 118 -2.92 0.80 5.51
C SER A 118 -2.89 -0.70 5.24
N TYR A 119 -2.86 -1.10 3.97
CA TYR A 119 -2.92 -2.52 3.58
C TYR A 119 -1.61 -3.07 3.00
N GLY A 120 -0.67 -2.24 2.59
CA GLY A 120 0.67 -2.69 2.21
C GLY A 120 1.61 -2.86 3.41
N ILE A 121 1.39 -2.11 4.50
CA ILE A 121 2.25 -2.12 5.69
C ILE A 121 1.48 -2.54 6.94
N ILE A 122 0.47 -1.76 7.37
CA ILE A 122 -0.14 -1.93 8.70
C ILE A 122 -0.92 -3.25 8.79
N ALA A 123 -1.80 -3.53 7.84
CA ALA A 123 -2.63 -4.73 7.87
C ALA A 123 -1.80 -6.03 7.87
N PRO A 124 -0.84 -6.25 6.95
CA PRO A 124 -0.04 -7.48 6.96
C PRO A 124 0.80 -7.61 8.23
N LEU A 125 1.47 -6.55 8.69
CA LEU A 125 2.27 -6.59 9.90
C LEU A 125 1.43 -6.87 11.15
N ALA A 126 0.24 -6.25 11.26
CA ALA A 126 -0.69 -6.50 12.36
C ALA A 126 -1.27 -7.92 12.35
N ASN A 127 -1.26 -8.60 11.21
CA ASN A 127 -1.70 -9.99 11.05
C ASN A 127 -0.56 -11.02 11.07
N GLY A 128 0.70 -10.60 11.26
CA GLY A 128 1.85 -11.49 11.24
C GLY A 128 2.19 -12.09 9.87
N VAL A 129 1.81 -11.40 8.79
CA VAL A 129 1.92 -11.86 7.41
C VAL A 129 3.19 -11.31 6.76
N THR A 130 3.88 -12.12 5.97
CA THR A 130 4.99 -11.67 5.15
C THR A 130 4.49 -10.76 4.04
N THR A 131 5.01 -9.54 3.94
CA THR A 131 4.66 -8.61 2.87
C THR A 131 5.80 -8.40 1.89
N ILE A 132 5.46 -8.27 0.61
CA ILE A 132 6.42 -7.96 -0.45
C ILE A 132 6.36 -6.47 -0.74
N VAL A 133 7.54 -5.86 -0.85
CA VAL A 133 7.72 -4.48 -1.32
C VAL A 133 8.55 -4.52 -2.60
N ASP A 134 8.00 -3.99 -3.68
CA ASP A 134 8.66 -3.87 -4.98
C ASP A 134 8.83 -2.40 -5.33
N GLU A 135 10.10 -1.97 -5.47
CA GLU A 135 10.46 -0.58 -5.73
C GLU A 135 10.48 -0.20 -7.22
N ALA A 136 10.38 -1.21 -8.10
CA ALA A 136 10.51 -0.98 -9.52
C ALA A 136 9.18 -0.58 -10.17
N GLU A 137 9.28 0.07 -11.32
CA GLU A 137 8.16 0.39 -12.18
C GLU A 137 7.43 -0.88 -12.65
N PHE A 138 6.16 -0.75 -13.04
CA PHE A 138 5.38 -1.88 -13.54
C PHE A 138 6.05 -2.55 -14.73
N ASP A 139 6.23 -3.87 -14.62
CA ASP A 139 6.61 -4.76 -15.70
C ASP A 139 5.88 -6.09 -15.52
N ALA A 140 5.09 -6.50 -16.52
CA ALA A 140 4.19 -7.65 -16.40
C ALA A 140 4.96 -8.96 -16.17
N GLN A 141 6.06 -9.19 -16.92
CA GLN A 141 6.87 -10.40 -16.77
C GLN A 141 7.47 -10.48 -15.35
N ARG A 142 8.02 -9.38 -14.87
CA ARG A 142 8.59 -9.31 -13.54
C ARG A 142 7.52 -9.51 -12.46
N TRP A 143 6.31 -9.00 -12.66
CA TRP A 143 5.23 -9.20 -11.71
C TRP A 143 4.81 -10.67 -11.59
N TYR A 144 4.70 -11.40 -12.70
CA TYR A 144 4.47 -12.84 -12.64
C TYR A 144 5.64 -13.59 -11.99
N GLN A 145 6.89 -13.17 -12.25
CA GLN A 145 8.06 -13.73 -11.55
C GLN A 145 8.05 -13.48 -10.04
N ILE A 146 7.54 -12.32 -9.58
CA ILE A 146 7.38 -12.03 -8.15
C ILE A 146 6.32 -12.95 -7.54
N LEU A 147 5.16 -13.09 -8.18
CA LEU A 147 4.08 -13.97 -7.72
C LEU A 147 4.57 -15.41 -7.56
N GLU A 148 5.27 -15.94 -8.56
CA GLU A 148 5.85 -17.28 -8.56
C GLU A 148 6.97 -17.43 -7.52
N ARG A 149 8.04 -16.61 -7.65
CA ARG A 149 9.26 -16.72 -6.86
C ARG A 149 9.02 -16.61 -5.36
N HIS A 150 8.10 -15.77 -4.96
CA HIS A 150 7.77 -15.53 -3.56
C HIS A 150 6.56 -16.32 -3.09
N ALA A 151 6.00 -17.18 -3.96
CA ALA A 151 4.86 -18.02 -3.64
C ALA A 151 3.72 -17.20 -3.00
N VAL A 152 3.31 -16.12 -3.67
CA VAL A 152 2.33 -15.15 -3.15
C VAL A 152 0.97 -15.81 -2.98
N ASP A 153 0.41 -15.74 -1.78
CA ASP A 153 -0.93 -16.28 -1.45
C ASP A 153 -2.04 -15.30 -1.78
N VAL A 154 -1.82 -14.02 -1.50
CA VAL A 154 -2.81 -12.95 -1.70
C VAL A 154 -2.20 -11.77 -2.45
N PHE A 155 -2.81 -11.42 -3.57
CA PHE A 155 -2.39 -10.32 -4.43
C PHE A 155 -3.41 -9.19 -4.41
N TYR A 156 -3.02 -8.01 -3.91
CA TYR A 156 -3.88 -6.84 -3.76
C TYR A 156 -3.37 -5.69 -4.62
N THR A 157 -4.15 -5.29 -5.62
CA THR A 157 -3.69 -4.35 -6.64
C THR A 157 -4.82 -3.45 -7.15
N ALA A 158 -4.48 -2.47 -7.99
CA ALA A 158 -5.47 -1.58 -8.61
C ALA A 158 -6.05 -2.17 -9.91
N PRO A 159 -7.30 -1.86 -10.27
CA PRO A 159 -7.90 -2.25 -11.56
C PRO A 159 -7.08 -1.83 -12.77
N THR A 160 -6.42 -0.67 -12.72
CA THR A 160 -5.50 -0.23 -13.78
C THR A 160 -4.35 -1.21 -13.96
N ALA A 161 -3.75 -1.73 -12.90
CA ALA A 161 -2.67 -2.72 -12.99
C ALA A 161 -3.20 -4.07 -13.55
N ILE A 162 -4.39 -4.49 -13.14
CA ILE A 162 -5.07 -5.67 -13.70
C ILE A 162 -5.23 -5.52 -15.23
N ARG A 163 -5.73 -4.37 -15.69
CA ARG A 163 -5.86 -4.10 -17.13
C ARG A 163 -4.51 -4.05 -17.86
N MET A 164 -3.45 -3.64 -17.18
CA MET A 164 -2.10 -3.67 -17.76
C MET A 164 -1.58 -5.10 -17.90
N LEU A 165 -1.81 -5.99 -16.92
CA LEU A 165 -1.50 -7.41 -17.02
C LEU A 165 -2.30 -8.07 -18.15
N GLN A 166 -3.60 -7.80 -18.25
CA GLN A 166 -4.46 -8.28 -19.32
C GLN A 166 -3.94 -7.88 -20.72
N ARG A 167 -3.50 -6.64 -20.87
CA ARG A 167 -2.92 -6.16 -22.14
C ARG A 167 -1.57 -6.79 -22.49
N ALA A 168 -0.83 -7.23 -21.49
CA ALA A 168 0.46 -7.91 -21.70
C ALA A 168 0.31 -9.33 -22.27
N GLY A 169 -0.90 -9.91 -22.22
CA GLY A 169 -1.24 -11.21 -22.77
C GLY A 169 -1.23 -12.33 -21.73
N ASP A 170 -1.90 -13.43 -22.09
CA ASP A 170 -2.10 -14.57 -21.18
C ASP A 170 -0.88 -15.51 -21.16
N GLU A 171 0.03 -15.40 -22.13
CA GLU A 171 1.22 -16.26 -22.24
C GLU A 171 2.12 -16.13 -21.00
N LEU A 172 2.33 -14.91 -20.51
CA LEU A 172 3.15 -14.67 -19.30
C LEU A 172 2.56 -15.33 -18.05
N ALA A 173 1.23 -15.32 -17.94
CA ALA A 173 0.55 -15.97 -16.82
C ALA A 173 0.63 -17.50 -16.93
N ALA A 174 0.56 -18.04 -18.18
CA ALA A 174 0.63 -19.47 -18.41
C ALA A 174 2.04 -20.06 -18.17
N GLU A 175 3.08 -19.25 -18.26
CA GLU A 175 4.47 -19.63 -17.98
C GLU A 175 4.81 -19.63 -16.50
N ALA A 176 4.05 -18.91 -15.66
CA ALA A 176 4.32 -18.74 -14.22
C ALA A 176 3.59 -19.80 -13.38
N ASP A 177 4.24 -20.31 -12.34
CA ASP A 177 3.60 -21.14 -11.31
C ASP A 177 2.85 -20.26 -10.31
N LEU A 178 1.55 -20.13 -10.50
CA LEU A 178 0.65 -19.36 -9.64
C LEU A 178 -0.14 -20.27 -8.67
N SER A 179 0.28 -21.51 -8.46
CA SER A 179 -0.44 -22.52 -7.65
C SER A 179 -0.62 -22.12 -6.18
N LYS A 180 0.20 -21.20 -5.68
CA LYS A 180 0.08 -20.65 -4.32
C LYS A 180 -0.93 -19.52 -4.20
N LEU A 181 -1.18 -18.82 -5.30
CA LEU A 181 -2.13 -17.71 -5.29
C LEU A 181 -3.55 -18.24 -5.02
N ARG A 182 -4.19 -17.74 -3.98
CA ARG A 182 -5.53 -18.14 -3.56
C ARG A 182 -6.57 -17.02 -3.59
N LEU A 183 -6.11 -15.78 -3.74
CA LEU A 183 -6.97 -14.61 -3.81
C LEU A 183 -6.31 -13.47 -4.59
N VAL A 184 -7.07 -12.87 -5.49
CA VAL A 184 -6.78 -11.54 -6.06
C VAL A 184 -7.78 -10.55 -5.52
N ALA A 185 -7.32 -9.42 -5.02
CA ALA A 185 -8.17 -8.35 -4.53
C ALA A 185 -7.85 -7.03 -5.24
N SER A 186 -8.87 -6.19 -5.38
CA SER A 186 -8.81 -4.92 -6.11
C SER A 186 -9.23 -3.74 -5.24
N VAL A 187 -8.69 -2.55 -5.54
CA VAL A 187 -8.94 -1.33 -4.77
C VAL A 187 -8.69 -0.06 -5.58
N GLY A 188 -9.39 1.01 -5.20
CA GLY A 188 -9.08 2.38 -5.59
C GLY A 188 -9.79 2.88 -6.85
N GLU A 189 -10.24 1.99 -7.70
CA GLU A 189 -11.00 2.29 -8.92
C GLU A 189 -12.11 1.25 -9.11
N PRO A 190 -13.16 1.54 -9.90
CA PRO A 190 -14.14 0.51 -10.28
C PRO A 190 -13.47 -0.63 -11.06
N LEU A 191 -13.68 -1.85 -10.61
CA LEU A 191 -13.26 -3.06 -11.32
C LEU A 191 -14.39 -3.51 -12.25
N ASP A 192 -14.17 -3.39 -13.55
CA ASP A 192 -15.18 -3.76 -14.53
C ASP A 192 -15.34 -5.28 -14.65
N ALA A 193 -16.52 -5.69 -15.18
CA ALA A 193 -16.89 -7.08 -15.25
C ALA A 193 -15.97 -7.92 -16.17
N ASP A 194 -15.37 -7.31 -17.18
CA ASP A 194 -14.47 -8.01 -18.10
C ASP A 194 -13.13 -8.29 -17.41
N ALA A 195 -12.59 -7.32 -16.67
CA ALA A 195 -11.39 -7.50 -15.87
C ALA A 195 -11.58 -8.59 -14.80
N VAL A 196 -12.74 -8.63 -14.12
CA VAL A 196 -13.05 -9.71 -13.16
C VAL A 196 -13.02 -11.09 -13.85
N ARG A 197 -13.70 -11.23 -14.97
CA ARG A 197 -13.75 -12.50 -15.72
C ARG A 197 -12.36 -12.93 -16.20
N TRP A 198 -11.59 -11.99 -16.75
CA TRP A 198 -10.23 -12.25 -17.16
C TRP A 198 -9.35 -12.73 -15.99
N CYS A 199 -9.36 -12.02 -14.86
CA CYS A 199 -8.61 -12.43 -13.69
C CYS A 199 -8.99 -13.84 -13.22
N GLN A 200 -10.29 -14.16 -13.14
CA GLN A 200 -10.77 -15.48 -12.73
C GLN A 200 -10.30 -16.58 -13.68
N GLN A 201 -10.25 -16.31 -14.98
CA GLN A 201 -9.77 -17.25 -15.99
C GLN A 201 -8.25 -17.42 -15.93
N THR A 202 -7.52 -16.32 -15.83
CA THR A 202 -6.06 -16.29 -15.89
C THR A 202 -5.42 -16.80 -14.60
N PHE A 203 -5.90 -16.34 -13.45
CA PHE A 203 -5.34 -16.73 -12.16
C PHE A 203 -6.01 -17.97 -11.54
N GLY A 204 -7.20 -18.35 -12.02
CA GLY A 204 -7.92 -19.53 -11.51
C GLY A 204 -8.44 -19.39 -10.08
N VAL A 205 -8.48 -18.17 -9.53
CA VAL A 205 -8.81 -17.92 -8.12
C VAL A 205 -9.94 -16.89 -7.99
N PRO A 206 -10.60 -16.81 -6.82
CA PRO A 206 -11.56 -15.75 -6.55
C PRO A 206 -10.94 -14.35 -6.70
N VAL A 207 -11.71 -13.46 -7.32
CA VAL A 207 -11.36 -12.04 -7.45
C VAL A 207 -12.40 -11.24 -6.69
N ILE A 208 -11.95 -10.44 -5.74
CA ILE A 208 -12.80 -9.58 -4.95
C ILE A 208 -12.47 -8.11 -5.21
N ASP A 209 -13.50 -7.28 -5.22
CA ASP A 209 -13.35 -5.84 -5.23
C ASP A 209 -13.60 -5.29 -3.84
N THR A 210 -12.89 -4.23 -3.48
CA THR A 210 -13.02 -3.56 -2.19
C THR A 210 -13.26 -2.08 -2.39
N TRP A 211 -14.19 -1.52 -1.62
CA TRP A 211 -14.44 -0.10 -1.61
C TRP A 211 -14.22 0.50 -0.23
N TRP A 212 -13.47 1.57 -0.22
CA TRP A 212 -13.22 2.43 0.93
C TRP A 212 -12.57 3.74 0.48
N GLN A 213 -12.38 4.67 1.39
CA GLN A 213 -11.79 5.98 1.12
C GLN A 213 -10.72 6.29 2.15
N THR A 214 -9.85 7.25 1.83
CA THR A 214 -8.87 7.77 2.79
C THR A 214 -9.57 8.25 4.07
N GLU A 215 -10.71 8.89 3.91
CA GLU A 215 -11.52 9.45 4.99
C GLU A 215 -12.19 8.38 5.87
N THR A 216 -12.48 7.21 5.33
CA THR A 216 -13.06 6.08 6.10
C THR A 216 -12.01 5.25 6.83
N GLY A 217 -10.76 5.34 6.40
CA GLY A 217 -9.62 4.69 7.04
C GLY A 217 -9.49 3.19 6.84
N GLY A 218 -10.46 2.51 6.23
CA GLY A 218 -10.40 1.09 5.98
C GLY A 218 -11.54 0.58 5.10
N ILE A 219 -11.49 -0.71 4.73
CA ILE A 219 -12.47 -1.33 3.83
C ILE A 219 -13.85 -1.32 4.47
N MET A 220 -14.83 -0.79 3.72
CA MET A 220 -16.22 -0.64 4.13
C MET A 220 -17.14 -1.61 3.40
N ILE A 221 -16.88 -1.83 2.11
CA ILE A 221 -17.67 -2.69 1.23
C ILE A 221 -16.73 -3.64 0.50
N SER A 222 -17.12 -4.89 0.36
CA SER A 222 -16.35 -5.89 -0.38
C SER A 222 -17.21 -7.02 -0.91
N ASN A 223 -16.77 -7.67 -1.98
CA ASN A 223 -17.21 -9.01 -2.29
C ASN A 223 -16.76 -9.94 -1.16
N HIS A 224 -17.51 -10.99 -0.92
CA HIS A 224 -17.20 -11.97 0.12
C HIS A 224 -17.00 -13.35 -0.48
N ARG A 225 -15.92 -14.04 -0.07
CA ARG A 225 -15.58 -15.37 -0.63
C ARG A 225 -16.67 -16.43 -0.44
N SER A 226 -17.48 -16.31 0.61
CA SER A 226 -18.60 -17.22 0.88
C SER A 226 -19.82 -16.97 -0.01
N GLN A 227 -19.79 -15.98 -0.89
CA GLN A 227 -20.90 -15.60 -1.76
C GLN A 227 -20.44 -15.50 -3.23
N PRO A 228 -21.33 -15.77 -4.19
CA PRO A 228 -21.02 -15.57 -5.59
C PRO A 228 -20.65 -14.10 -5.86
N VAL A 229 -19.49 -13.89 -6.46
CA VAL A 229 -19.08 -12.56 -6.92
C VAL A 229 -19.90 -12.19 -8.15
N ARG A 230 -20.53 -11.02 -8.12
CA ARG A 230 -21.17 -10.42 -9.30
C ARG A 230 -20.15 -9.51 -9.99
N PRO A 231 -19.65 -9.87 -11.18
CA PRO A 231 -18.67 -9.05 -11.89
C PRO A 231 -19.15 -7.61 -12.08
N GLY A 232 -18.32 -6.64 -11.76
CA GLY A 232 -18.64 -5.21 -11.79
C GLY A 232 -19.32 -4.67 -10.53
N SER A 233 -19.50 -5.50 -9.49
CA SER A 233 -20.02 -5.09 -8.19
C SER A 233 -18.95 -5.18 -7.12
N MET A 234 -18.79 -4.14 -6.32
CA MET A 234 -17.90 -4.13 -5.16
C MET A 234 -18.42 -4.96 -3.95
N GLY A 235 -19.59 -5.57 -4.07
CA GLY A 235 -20.12 -6.49 -3.07
C GLY A 235 -21.09 -5.86 -2.08
N ARG A 236 -20.88 -6.09 -0.79
CA ARG A 236 -21.79 -5.72 0.30
C ARG A 236 -21.05 -5.00 1.43
N PRO A 237 -21.75 -4.17 2.22
CA PRO A 237 -21.19 -3.57 3.43
C PRO A 237 -20.66 -4.64 4.38
N LEU A 238 -19.55 -4.33 5.04
CA LEU A 238 -19.02 -5.16 6.12
C LEU A 238 -19.91 -5.03 7.37
N PRO A 239 -19.83 -5.99 8.32
CA PRO A 239 -20.57 -5.93 9.58
C PRO A 239 -20.35 -4.60 10.31
N GLY A 240 -21.43 -3.93 10.69
CA GLY A 240 -21.41 -2.63 11.35
C GLY A 240 -21.36 -1.42 10.41
N ILE A 241 -21.32 -1.62 9.09
CA ILE A 241 -21.35 -0.55 8.10
C ILE A 241 -22.77 -0.42 7.53
N GLU A 242 -23.33 0.76 7.66
CA GLU A 242 -24.61 1.12 7.08
C GLU A 242 -24.38 1.95 5.80
N VAL A 243 -25.10 1.61 4.74
CA VAL A 243 -25.07 2.33 3.46
C VAL A 243 -26.48 2.76 3.08
N GLY A 244 -26.63 4.00 2.66
CA GLY A 244 -27.89 4.59 2.24
C GLY A 244 -28.02 4.68 0.71
#